data_89adee49d69e2feb48bfcea477d41ca6
#
_entry.id   89adee49d69e2feb48bfcea477d41ca6
#
_cell.length_a   1.000
_cell.length_b   1.000
_cell.length_c   1.000
_cell.angle_alpha   90.00
_cell.angle_beta   90.00
_cell.angle_gamma   90.00
#
_symmetry.space_group_name_H-M   'P 1'
#
loop_
_entity.id
_entity.type
_entity.pdbx_description
1 polymer ?
#
loop_
_entity_poly.entity_id
_entity_poly.type
_entity_poly.pdbx_seq_one_letter_code
_entity_poly.pdbx_strand_id
1 'polypeptide(L)'
;MAYRVFRSPSRYIQGVGAIDILGKETAVYGKRAFLLTDDFVWGLLQEKVERALEGFPYHYEAFTGEASLDEMVRLADAVADVTADVVIGLGGGKIIDVAKGIAAACDLPVVIVPTTVSTDAPTSAISVLYTEDGLFDHYRFYAKNPDLVLVDTQIVIQAPIRFFASGMADALATCAEALATKASGENALAGGLPTIAGT
;
A
#
# COMPACT_ATOMS: atom_id res chain seq x y z
N MET A 1 15.06 -9.47 30.12
CA MET A 1 14.42 -10.05 28.91
C MET A 1 14.39 -8.98 27.84
N ALA A 2 14.91 -9.25 26.65
CA ALA A 2 14.81 -8.32 25.53
C ALA A 2 13.51 -8.61 24.77
N TYR A 3 12.58 -7.69 24.76
CA TYR A 3 11.38 -7.76 23.91
C TYR A 3 11.76 -7.41 22.48
N ARG A 4 11.12 -8.05 21.51
CA ARG A 4 11.26 -7.75 20.08
C ARG A 4 9.89 -7.60 19.46
N VAL A 5 9.75 -6.72 18.47
CA VAL A 5 8.49 -6.49 17.78
C VAL A 5 8.55 -6.97 16.33
N PHE A 6 7.47 -7.58 15.89
CA PHE A 6 7.22 -7.90 14.48
C PHE A 6 5.83 -7.36 14.10
N ARG A 7 5.76 -6.68 12.96
CA ARG A 7 4.51 -6.19 12.37
C ARG A 7 4.41 -6.64 10.93
N SER A 8 3.23 -7.02 10.51
CA SER A 8 2.93 -7.42 9.12
C SER A 8 1.50 -7.00 8.77
N PRO A 9 1.11 -7.04 7.49
CA PRO A 9 -0.30 -6.94 7.12
C PRO A 9 -1.15 -7.93 7.88
N SER A 10 -2.39 -7.55 8.21
CA SER A 10 -3.32 -8.46 8.91
C SER A 10 -3.63 -9.69 8.06
N ARG A 11 -3.66 -9.51 6.74
CA ARG A 11 -3.88 -10.59 5.78
C ARG A 11 -3.05 -10.34 4.51
N TYR A 12 -2.46 -11.42 3.99
CA TYR A 12 -1.71 -11.42 2.74
C TYR A 12 -2.21 -12.56 1.84
N ILE A 13 -2.62 -12.23 0.62
CA ILE A 13 -3.10 -13.19 -0.38
C ILE A 13 -2.25 -13.03 -1.64
N GLN A 14 -1.75 -14.13 -2.18
CA GLN A 14 -0.96 -14.13 -3.40
C GLN A 14 -1.33 -15.30 -4.29
N GLY A 15 -1.49 -15.05 -5.57
CA GLY A 15 -1.74 -16.11 -6.55
C GLY A 15 -2.06 -15.57 -7.94
N VAL A 16 -2.14 -16.47 -8.90
CA VAL A 16 -2.62 -16.17 -10.25
C VAL A 16 -4.12 -15.92 -10.18
N GLY A 17 -4.59 -14.79 -10.72
CA GLY A 17 -6.01 -14.42 -10.67
C GLY A 17 -6.49 -14.00 -9.29
N ALA A 18 -5.59 -13.66 -8.36
CA ALA A 18 -5.99 -13.24 -7.02
C ALA A 18 -6.91 -12.02 -7.02
N ILE A 19 -6.86 -11.17 -8.05
CA ILE A 19 -7.75 -10.01 -8.18
C ILE A 19 -9.24 -10.42 -8.27
N ASP A 20 -9.55 -11.62 -8.77
CA ASP A 20 -10.93 -12.07 -8.96
C ASP A 20 -11.72 -12.19 -7.64
N ILE A 21 -11.02 -12.27 -6.52
CA ILE A 21 -11.65 -12.31 -5.19
C ILE A 21 -11.61 -10.95 -4.46
N LEU A 22 -11.21 -9.88 -5.12
CA LEU A 22 -11.05 -8.54 -4.50
C LEU A 22 -12.32 -8.09 -3.77
N GLY A 23 -13.49 -8.14 -4.41
CA GLY A 23 -14.74 -7.70 -3.79
C GLY A 23 -15.10 -8.54 -2.57
N LYS A 24 -14.96 -9.88 -2.66
CA LYS A 24 -15.22 -10.81 -1.56
C LYS A 24 -14.33 -10.51 -0.35
N GLU A 25 -13.04 -10.30 -0.60
CA GLU A 25 -12.07 -10.07 0.47
C GLU A 25 -12.20 -8.65 1.06
N THR A 26 -12.51 -7.64 0.22
CA THR A 26 -12.76 -6.27 0.68
C THR A 26 -14.03 -6.18 1.54
N ALA A 27 -15.07 -6.97 1.23
CA ALA A 27 -16.31 -7.00 2.00
C ALA A 27 -16.14 -7.42 3.47
N VAL A 28 -14.99 -8.00 3.83
CA VAL A 28 -14.65 -8.29 5.23
C VAL A 28 -14.38 -7.00 6.02
N TYR A 29 -13.91 -5.96 5.34
CA TYR A 29 -13.43 -4.71 5.94
C TYR A 29 -14.41 -3.55 5.81
N GLY A 30 -15.29 -3.57 4.82
CA GLY A 30 -16.24 -2.50 4.58
C GLY A 30 -17.36 -2.89 3.63
N LYS A 31 -18.26 -1.96 3.35
CA LYS A 31 -19.43 -2.16 2.47
C LYS A 31 -19.37 -1.27 1.22
N ARG A 32 -18.54 -0.24 1.22
CA ARG A 32 -18.33 0.68 0.09
C ARG A 32 -16.86 1.09 0.03
N ALA A 33 -16.21 0.79 -1.07
CA ALA A 33 -14.81 1.15 -1.26
C ALA A 33 -14.62 2.52 -1.91
N PHE A 34 -13.53 3.19 -1.49
CA PHE A 34 -12.88 4.23 -2.26
C PHE A 34 -11.69 3.61 -2.98
N LEU A 35 -11.80 3.43 -4.30
CA LEU A 35 -10.78 2.81 -5.14
C LEU A 35 -9.90 3.89 -5.74
N LEU A 36 -8.66 3.96 -5.28
CA LEU A 36 -7.62 4.87 -5.77
C LEU A 36 -6.69 4.14 -6.74
N THR A 37 -6.54 4.65 -7.95
CA THR A 37 -5.58 4.19 -8.95
C THR A 37 -5.28 5.30 -9.95
N ASP A 38 -4.25 5.16 -10.79
CA ASP A 38 -3.98 6.07 -11.89
C ASP A 38 -4.67 5.64 -13.19
N ASP A 39 -4.82 6.59 -14.12
CA ASP A 39 -5.48 6.34 -15.41
C ASP A 39 -4.80 5.26 -16.25
N PHE A 40 -3.48 5.10 -16.12
CA PHE A 40 -2.75 4.08 -16.85
C PHE A 40 -3.09 2.68 -16.34
N VAL A 41 -3.03 2.48 -15.03
CA VAL A 41 -3.40 1.21 -14.39
C VAL A 41 -4.89 0.92 -14.61
N TRP A 42 -5.74 1.95 -14.48
CA TRP A 42 -7.17 1.80 -14.73
C TRP A 42 -7.45 1.33 -16.15
N GLY A 43 -6.84 1.97 -17.16
CA GLY A 43 -6.99 1.57 -18.57
C GLY A 43 -6.57 0.13 -18.86
N LEU A 44 -5.66 -0.44 -18.06
CA LEU A 44 -5.21 -1.82 -18.21
C LEU A 44 -6.10 -2.84 -17.46
N LEU A 45 -6.68 -2.45 -16.32
CA LEU A 45 -7.28 -3.38 -15.37
C LEU A 45 -8.77 -3.18 -15.14
N GLN A 46 -9.37 -2.12 -15.69
CA GLN A 46 -10.77 -1.74 -15.46
C GLN A 46 -11.73 -2.94 -15.56
N GLU A 47 -11.72 -3.67 -16.68
CA GLU A 47 -12.64 -4.80 -16.88
C GLU A 47 -12.47 -5.91 -15.82
N LYS A 48 -11.23 -6.15 -15.37
CA LYS A 48 -10.96 -7.14 -14.32
C LYS A 48 -11.44 -6.66 -12.97
N VAL A 49 -11.20 -5.38 -12.65
CA VAL A 49 -11.60 -4.76 -11.38
C VAL A 49 -13.11 -4.67 -11.28
N GLU A 50 -13.80 -4.21 -12.33
CA GLU A 50 -15.26 -4.13 -12.37
C GLU A 50 -15.90 -5.50 -12.15
N ARG A 51 -15.36 -6.54 -12.80
CA ARG A 51 -15.81 -7.92 -12.59
C ARG A 51 -15.56 -8.40 -11.17
N ALA A 52 -14.37 -8.13 -10.63
CA ALA A 52 -13.98 -8.53 -9.28
C ALA A 52 -14.78 -7.82 -8.19
N LEU A 53 -15.27 -6.61 -8.46
CA LEU A 53 -16.10 -5.80 -7.58
C LEU A 53 -17.60 -5.89 -7.93
N GLU A 54 -18.01 -6.80 -8.81
CA GLU A 54 -19.42 -6.96 -9.16
C GLU A 54 -20.28 -7.18 -7.91
N GLY A 55 -21.31 -6.33 -7.74
CA GLY A 55 -22.17 -6.36 -6.56
C GLY A 55 -21.58 -5.72 -5.29
N PHE A 56 -20.31 -5.27 -5.32
CA PHE A 56 -19.69 -4.53 -4.22
C PHE A 56 -19.60 -3.04 -4.59
N PRO A 57 -20.26 -2.13 -3.86
CA PRO A 57 -20.25 -0.69 -4.17
C PRO A 57 -18.85 -0.10 -4.04
N TYR A 58 -18.44 0.68 -5.01
CA TYR A 58 -17.18 1.44 -4.94
C TYR A 58 -17.31 2.78 -5.66
N HIS A 59 -16.45 3.72 -5.26
CA HIS A 59 -16.18 4.96 -5.97
C HIS A 59 -14.76 4.88 -6.54
N TYR A 60 -14.62 5.13 -7.83
CA TYR A 60 -13.32 5.24 -8.49
C TYR A 60 -12.82 6.67 -8.40
N GLU A 61 -11.58 6.85 -7.99
CA GLU A 61 -10.87 8.13 -7.99
C GLU A 61 -9.53 7.98 -8.71
N ALA A 62 -9.30 8.84 -9.70
CA ALA A 62 -8.04 8.88 -10.43
C ALA A 62 -6.99 9.65 -9.64
N PHE A 63 -5.86 9.00 -9.38
CA PHE A 63 -4.70 9.65 -8.79
C PHE A 63 -3.88 10.36 -9.86
N THR A 64 -3.62 11.65 -9.64
CA THR A 64 -2.79 12.47 -10.52
C THR A 64 -1.80 13.26 -9.70
N GLY A 65 -0.49 13.13 -9.97
CA GLY A 65 0.53 13.94 -9.30
C GLY A 65 1.47 13.14 -8.38
N GLU A 66 1.85 13.74 -7.27
CA GLU A 66 2.80 13.19 -6.31
C GLU A 66 2.12 12.70 -5.03
N ALA A 67 2.79 11.78 -4.32
CA ALA A 67 2.35 11.34 -3.00
C ALA A 67 2.65 12.45 -1.97
N SER A 68 1.86 13.53 -2.01
CA SER A 68 2.01 14.69 -1.15
C SER A 68 1.00 14.71 -0.01
N LEU A 69 1.27 15.50 1.03
CA LEU A 69 0.33 15.67 2.14
C LEU A 69 -0.96 16.35 1.67
N ASP A 70 -0.86 17.35 0.81
CA ASP A 70 -2.02 18.10 0.30
C ASP A 70 -2.95 17.22 -0.52
N GLU A 71 -2.38 16.33 -1.34
CA GLU A 71 -3.15 15.35 -2.10
C GLU A 71 -3.83 14.32 -1.18
N MET A 72 -3.17 13.88 -0.11
CA MET A 72 -3.78 13.00 0.89
C MET A 72 -4.95 13.68 1.61
N VAL A 73 -4.84 14.98 1.93
CA VAL A 73 -5.94 15.75 2.54
C VAL A 73 -7.11 15.86 1.57
N ARG A 74 -6.85 16.28 0.33
CA ARG A 74 -7.90 16.38 -0.71
C ARG A 74 -8.66 15.07 -0.90
N LEU A 75 -7.92 13.96 -0.98
CA LEU A 75 -8.52 12.64 -1.17
C LEU A 75 -9.23 12.13 0.09
N ALA A 76 -8.80 12.50 1.29
CA ALA A 76 -9.52 12.18 2.52
C ALA A 76 -10.90 12.85 2.56
N ASP A 77 -10.99 14.11 2.10
CA ASP A 77 -12.29 14.81 1.96
C ASP A 77 -13.19 14.09 0.93
N ALA A 78 -12.63 13.67 -0.21
CA ALA A 78 -13.36 12.90 -1.21
C ALA A 78 -13.88 11.55 -0.69
N VAL A 79 -13.12 10.86 0.17
CA VAL A 79 -13.58 9.64 0.86
C VAL A 79 -14.82 9.91 1.71
N ALA A 80 -14.81 11.02 2.46
CA ALA A 80 -15.95 11.42 3.31
C ALA A 80 -17.18 11.75 2.47
N ASP A 81 -17.03 12.47 1.36
CA ASP A 81 -18.11 12.88 0.46
C ASP A 81 -18.88 11.68 -0.12
N VAL A 82 -18.15 10.60 -0.44
CA VAL A 82 -18.77 9.37 -1.00
C VAL A 82 -19.15 8.35 0.06
N THR A 83 -18.95 8.67 1.34
CA THR A 83 -19.27 7.79 2.48
C THR A 83 -18.65 6.40 2.34
N ALA A 84 -17.42 6.32 1.85
CA ALA A 84 -16.68 5.07 1.79
C ALA A 84 -16.23 4.64 3.20
N ASP A 85 -16.19 3.33 3.42
CA ASP A 85 -15.80 2.72 4.70
C ASP A 85 -14.58 1.78 4.59
N VAL A 86 -14.00 1.69 3.40
CA VAL A 86 -12.73 1.00 3.12
C VAL A 86 -12.02 1.66 1.95
N VAL A 87 -10.70 1.75 2.01
CA VAL A 87 -9.86 2.28 0.93
C VAL A 87 -9.19 1.13 0.19
N ILE A 88 -9.24 1.14 -1.15
CA ILE A 88 -8.48 0.23 -2.01
C ILE A 88 -7.42 1.05 -2.75
N GLY A 89 -6.15 0.73 -2.56
CA GLY A 89 -5.04 1.27 -3.35
C GLY A 89 -4.60 0.25 -4.40
N LEU A 90 -4.92 0.50 -5.67
CA LEU A 90 -4.56 -0.35 -6.81
C LEU A 90 -3.46 0.33 -7.63
N GLY A 91 -2.21 -0.13 -7.54
CA GLY A 91 -1.14 0.53 -8.29
C GLY A 91 0.27 0.27 -7.80
N GLY A 92 1.17 1.20 -8.14
CA GLY A 92 2.55 1.23 -7.68
C GLY A 92 2.74 1.99 -6.36
N GLY A 93 4.00 2.20 -5.98
CA GLY A 93 4.39 2.77 -4.69
C GLY A 93 3.68 4.07 -4.31
N LYS A 94 3.57 5.05 -5.22
CA LYS A 94 2.90 6.33 -4.95
C LYS A 94 1.42 6.15 -4.56
N ILE A 95 0.69 5.36 -5.31
CA ILE A 95 -0.73 5.07 -5.05
C ILE A 95 -0.89 4.33 -3.72
N ILE A 96 -0.02 3.37 -3.45
CA ILE A 96 -0.01 2.61 -2.20
C ILE A 96 0.23 3.54 -1.01
N ASP A 97 1.21 4.43 -1.13
CA ASP A 97 1.55 5.37 -0.07
C ASP A 97 0.42 6.37 0.21
N VAL A 98 -0.22 6.89 -0.84
CA VAL A 98 -1.39 7.76 -0.69
C VAL A 98 -2.58 7.00 -0.12
N ALA A 99 -2.88 5.79 -0.58
CA ALA A 99 -3.97 4.97 -0.06
C ALA A 99 -3.81 4.68 1.46
N LYS A 100 -2.59 4.37 1.91
CA LYS A 100 -2.29 4.24 3.34
C LYS A 100 -2.53 5.54 4.11
N GLY A 101 -2.11 6.67 3.51
CA GLY A 101 -2.25 8.00 4.10
C GLY A 101 -3.69 8.43 4.31
N ILE A 102 -4.53 8.28 3.29
CA ILE A 102 -5.96 8.62 3.38
C ILE A 102 -6.72 7.68 4.30
N ALA A 103 -6.43 6.38 4.24
CA ALA A 103 -7.05 5.41 5.15
C ALA A 103 -6.74 5.73 6.62
N ALA A 104 -5.47 6.09 6.92
CA ALA A 104 -5.08 6.51 8.26
C ALA A 104 -5.72 7.82 8.70
N ALA A 105 -5.89 8.79 7.78
CA ALA A 105 -6.53 10.07 8.07
C ALA A 105 -8.02 9.92 8.38
N CYS A 106 -8.69 8.98 7.70
CA CYS A 106 -10.11 8.70 7.86
C CYS A 106 -10.42 7.61 8.91
N ASP A 107 -9.39 7.01 9.53
CA ASP A 107 -9.51 5.84 10.42
C ASP A 107 -10.24 4.66 9.77
N LEU A 108 -9.91 4.39 8.50
CA LEU A 108 -10.51 3.32 7.70
C LEU A 108 -9.53 2.15 7.49
N PRO A 109 -10.06 0.94 7.22
CA PRO A 109 -9.24 -0.15 6.72
C PRO A 109 -8.70 0.14 5.32
N VAL A 110 -7.52 -0.44 5.02
CA VAL A 110 -6.88 -0.31 3.71
C VAL A 110 -6.55 -1.66 3.10
N VAL A 111 -6.96 -1.82 1.85
CA VAL A 111 -6.67 -2.95 0.97
C VAL A 111 -5.67 -2.50 -0.09
N ILE A 112 -4.53 -3.15 -0.17
CA ILE A 112 -3.49 -2.84 -1.14
C ILE A 112 -3.44 -3.92 -2.22
N VAL A 113 -3.55 -3.48 -3.47
CA VAL A 113 -3.44 -4.35 -4.66
C VAL A 113 -2.26 -3.84 -5.51
N PRO A 114 -1.05 -4.32 -5.27
CA PRO A 114 0.13 -3.86 -6.00
C PRO A 114 0.09 -4.36 -7.46
N THR A 115 0.39 -3.47 -8.39
CA THR A 115 0.53 -3.80 -9.82
C THR A 115 1.98 -3.99 -10.23
N THR A 116 2.92 -3.65 -9.36
CA THR A 116 4.35 -3.86 -9.51
C THR A 116 4.96 -4.38 -8.21
N VAL A 117 6.14 -4.97 -8.28
CA VAL A 117 6.90 -5.45 -7.12
C VAL A 117 8.23 -4.70 -7.01
N SER A 118 8.19 -3.38 -7.10
CA SER A 118 9.38 -2.54 -7.11
C SER A 118 9.89 -2.14 -5.73
N THR A 119 9.08 -2.31 -4.69
CA THR A 119 9.37 -1.87 -3.30
C THR A 119 8.58 -2.70 -2.29
N ASP A 120 8.88 -2.54 -1.00
CA ASP A 120 8.17 -3.13 0.13
C ASP A 120 6.94 -2.32 0.59
N ALA A 121 6.66 -1.19 -0.03
CA ALA A 121 5.54 -0.29 0.30
C ALA A 121 4.19 -0.99 0.53
N PRO A 122 3.83 -2.08 -0.22
CA PRO A 122 2.57 -2.79 0.00
C PRO A 122 2.38 -3.36 1.40
N THR A 123 3.46 -3.69 2.09
CA THR A 123 3.40 -4.39 3.38
C THR A 123 3.80 -3.54 4.57
N SER A 124 4.36 -2.36 4.34
CA SER A 124 4.90 -1.50 5.40
C SER A 124 3.87 -0.54 5.99
N ALA A 125 4.06 -0.13 7.25
CA ALA A 125 3.29 0.90 7.94
C ALA A 125 3.92 2.29 7.77
N ILE A 126 4.48 2.57 6.58
CA ILE A 126 5.20 3.79 6.26
C ILE A 126 4.77 4.27 4.89
N SER A 127 4.66 5.58 4.69
CA SER A 127 4.59 6.21 3.38
C SER A 127 5.74 7.20 3.21
N VAL A 128 6.24 7.26 2.00
CA VAL A 128 7.23 8.28 1.60
C VAL A 128 6.48 9.43 0.95
N LEU A 129 6.60 10.63 1.53
CA LEU A 129 5.94 11.81 1.01
C LEU A 129 6.90 12.67 0.22
N TYR A 130 6.34 13.31 -0.79
CA TYR A 130 7.03 14.19 -1.71
C TYR A 130 6.33 15.54 -1.77
N THR A 131 7.09 16.57 -2.12
CA THR A 131 6.52 17.87 -2.52
C THR A 131 5.83 17.74 -3.87
N GLU A 132 5.02 18.73 -4.26
CA GLU A 132 4.39 18.79 -5.59
C GLU A 132 5.42 18.75 -6.75
N ASP A 133 6.63 19.25 -6.50
CA ASP A 133 7.75 19.21 -7.45
C ASP A 133 8.48 17.85 -7.49
N GLY A 134 8.01 16.85 -6.74
CA GLY A 134 8.59 15.50 -6.70
C GLY A 134 9.87 15.37 -5.89
N LEU A 135 10.19 16.32 -5.02
CA LEU A 135 11.32 16.22 -4.09
C LEU A 135 10.89 15.47 -2.82
N PHE A 136 11.81 14.66 -2.29
CA PHE A 136 11.57 14.00 -1.00
C PHE A 136 11.25 15.04 0.08
N ASP A 137 10.15 14.81 0.80
CA ASP A 137 9.72 15.65 1.92
C ASP A 137 10.01 14.94 3.26
N HIS A 138 9.22 13.93 3.61
CA HIS A 138 9.43 13.17 4.84
C HIS A 138 8.79 11.77 4.80
N TYR A 139 9.10 10.96 5.83
CA TYR A 139 8.43 9.69 6.08
C TYR A 139 7.23 9.90 7.01
N ARG A 140 6.10 9.30 6.66
CA ARG A 140 4.92 9.22 7.52
C ARG A 140 4.75 7.81 8.05
N PHE A 141 4.73 7.67 9.38
CA PHE A 141 4.57 6.39 10.06
C PHE A 141 3.11 6.19 10.49
N TYR A 142 2.63 4.96 10.40
CA TYR A 142 1.28 4.58 10.77
C TYR A 142 1.28 3.60 11.95
N ALA A 143 0.17 3.57 12.71
CA ALA A 143 0.00 2.68 13.86
C ALA A 143 -0.10 1.21 13.46
N LYS A 144 -0.60 0.92 12.25
CA LYS A 144 -0.80 -0.44 11.72
C LYS A 144 -0.31 -0.57 10.29
N ASN A 145 0.04 -1.81 9.90
CA ASN A 145 0.26 -2.20 8.52
C ASN A 145 -1.10 -2.29 7.78
N PRO A 146 -1.13 -2.39 6.44
CA PRO A 146 -2.36 -2.61 5.69
C PRO A 146 -3.19 -3.78 6.21
N ASP A 147 -4.52 -3.65 6.14
CA ASP A 147 -5.43 -4.69 6.61
C ASP A 147 -5.45 -5.89 5.66
N LEU A 148 -5.33 -5.64 4.35
CA LEU A 148 -5.17 -6.68 3.33
C LEU A 148 -4.14 -6.24 2.30
N VAL A 149 -3.26 -7.16 1.92
CA VAL A 149 -2.44 -7.08 0.71
C VAL A 149 -2.82 -8.22 -0.21
N LEU A 150 -3.28 -7.90 -1.42
CA LEU A 150 -3.75 -8.86 -2.41
C LEU A 150 -2.89 -8.75 -3.67
N VAL A 151 -2.05 -9.76 -3.91
CA VAL A 151 -1.07 -9.78 -5.00
C VAL A 151 -1.52 -10.74 -6.09
N ASP A 152 -1.97 -10.20 -7.21
CA ASP A 152 -2.17 -10.99 -8.42
C ASP A 152 -0.85 -11.11 -9.18
N THR A 153 -0.26 -12.30 -9.13
CA THR A 153 1.05 -12.54 -9.75
C THR A 153 1.02 -12.40 -11.27
N GLN A 154 -0.15 -12.57 -11.90
CA GLN A 154 -0.30 -12.39 -13.34
C GLN A 154 -0.31 -10.91 -13.74
N ILE A 155 -0.83 -10.03 -12.88
CA ILE A 155 -0.74 -8.58 -13.07
C ILE A 155 0.70 -8.14 -12.91
N VAL A 156 1.34 -8.54 -11.81
CA VAL A 156 2.71 -8.13 -11.49
C VAL A 156 3.72 -8.54 -12.57
N ILE A 157 3.60 -9.75 -13.14
CA ILE A 157 4.54 -10.21 -14.18
C ILE A 157 4.40 -9.46 -15.50
N GLN A 158 3.27 -8.79 -15.74
CA GLN A 158 3.06 -7.95 -16.93
C GLN A 158 3.71 -6.56 -16.80
N ALA A 159 4.11 -6.18 -15.59
CA ALA A 159 4.82 -4.92 -15.37
C ALA A 159 6.21 -4.95 -16.00
N PRO A 160 6.75 -3.78 -16.42
CA PRO A 160 8.10 -3.71 -16.97
C PRO A 160 9.15 -4.35 -16.05
N ILE A 161 10.03 -5.17 -16.64
CA ILE A 161 11.06 -5.96 -15.91
C ILE A 161 11.92 -5.11 -14.97
N ARG A 162 12.10 -3.82 -15.27
CA ARG A 162 12.86 -2.89 -14.42
C ARG A 162 12.27 -2.79 -13.01
N PHE A 163 10.95 -2.89 -12.85
CA PHE A 163 10.30 -2.86 -11.53
C PHE A 163 10.60 -4.11 -10.72
N PHE A 164 10.65 -5.27 -11.38
CA PHE A 164 11.07 -6.49 -10.71
C PHE A 164 12.53 -6.43 -10.27
N ALA A 165 13.42 -5.93 -11.14
CA ALA A 165 14.82 -5.72 -10.80
C ALA A 165 14.99 -4.72 -9.64
N SER A 166 14.20 -3.64 -9.65
CA SER A 166 14.16 -2.66 -8.54
C SER A 166 13.76 -3.33 -7.22
N GLY A 167 12.72 -4.16 -7.22
CA GLY A 167 12.27 -4.86 -6.01
C GLY A 167 13.28 -5.87 -5.46
N MET A 168 14.02 -6.55 -6.35
CA MET A 168 15.13 -7.40 -5.91
C MET A 168 16.24 -6.58 -5.24
N ALA A 169 16.57 -5.41 -5.80
CA ALA A 169 17.55 -4.49 -5.23
C ALA A 169 17.07 -3.90 -3.90
N ASP A 170 15.79 -3.55 -3.80
CA ASP A 170 15.15 -3.04 -2.58
C ASP A 170 15.20 -4.10 -1.46
N ALA A 171 14.87 -5.34 -1.76
CA ALA A 171 14.96 -6.44 -0.79
C ALA A 171 16.41 -6.68 -0.31
N LEU A 172 17.40 -6.52 -1.20
CA LEU A 172 18.80 -6.60 -0.82
C LEU A 172 19.24 -5.42 0.04
N ALA A 173 18.80 -4.19 -0.29
CA ALA A 173 19.06 -3.00 0.51
C ALA A 173 18.47 -3.14 1.91
N THR A 174 17.22 -3.61 2.03
CA THR A 174 16.55 -3.88 3.32
C THR A 174 17.38 -4.85 4.20
N CYS A 175 17.99 -5.87 3.59
CA CYS A 175 18.88 -6.78 4.32
C CYS A 175 20.11 -6.03 4.90
N ALA A 176 20.75 -5.18 4.09
CA ALA A 176 21.90 -4.38 4.53
C ALA A 176 21.52 -3.38 5.64
N GLU A 177 20.38 -2.72 5.50
CA GLU A 177 19.81 -1.80 6.50
C GLU A 177 19.49 -2.51 7.82
N ALA A 178 18.90 -3.70 7.76
CA ALA A 178 18.61 -4.50 8.95
C ALA A 178 19.88 -4.89 9.71
N LEU A 179 20.95 -5.24 9.00
CA LEU A 179 22.25 -5.53 9.59
C LEU A 179 22.90 -4.29 10.21
N ALA A 180 22.82 -3.14 9.56
CA ALA A 180 23.32 -1.87 10.06
C ALA A 180 22.57 -1.43 11.32
N THR A 181 21.23 -1.52 11.31
CA THR A 181 20.37 -1.22 12.46
C THR A 181 20.69 -2.12 13.65
N LYS A 182 20.91 -3.41 13.40
CA LYS A 182 21.35 -4.35 14.45
C LYS A 182 22.70 -3.95 15.03
N ALA A 183 23.64 -3.53 14.20
CA ALA A 183 24.98 -3.12 14.63
C ALA A 183 24.94 -1.79 15.44
N SER A 184 24.06 -0.86 15.11
CA SER A 184 23.90 0.41 15.86
C SER A 184 23.33 0.21 17.26
N GLY A 185 22.59 -0.88 17.50
CA GLY A 185 21.89 -1.13 18.76
C GLY A 185 20.70 -0.21 19.02
N GLU A 186 20.28 0.58 18.03
CA GLU A 186 19.14 1.48 18.16
C GLU A 186 17.81 0.73 18.02
N ASN A 187 16.78 1.27 18.66
CA ASN A 187 15.43 0.74 18.58
C ASN A 187 14.74 1.19 17.29
N ALA A 188 13.80 0.39 16.80
CA ALA A 188 12.99 0.77 15.66
C ALA A 188 12.22 2.08 15.92
N LEU A 189 12.19 2.98 14.93
CA LEU A 189 11.52 4.28 15.00
C LEU A 189 10.02 4.13 15.36
N ALA A 190 9.37 3.10 14.86
CA ALA A 190 7.95 2.83 15.12
C ALA A 190 7.76 1.93 16.35
N GLY A 191 7.86 2.52 17.56
CA GLY A 191 7.44 1.84 18.79
C GLY A 191 8.50 1.62 19.86
N GLY A 192 9.73 2.08 19.66
CA GLY A 192 10.77 2.09 20.71
C GLY A 192 11.28 0.70 21.15
N LEU A 193 10.93 -0.36 20.42
CA LEU A 193 11.38 -1.73 20.67
C LEU A 193 12.23 -2.24 19.50
N PRO A 194 13.26 -3.06 19.76
CA PRO A 194 14.03 -3.68 18.69
C PRO A 194 13.15 -4.63 17.87
N THR A 195 13.33 -4.61 16.55
CA THR A 195 12.62 -5.54 15.65
C THR A 195 13.29 -6.91 15.65
N ILE A 196 12.61 -7.92 15.10
CA ILE A 196 13.22 -9.23 14.83
C ILE A 196 14.13 -9.19 13.58
N ALA A 197 14.12 -8.11 12.82
CA ALA A 197 14.99 -7.93 11.67
C ALA A 197 16.46 -7.99 12.09
N GLY A 198 17.27 -8.67 11.31
CA GLY A 198 18.70 -8.82 11.57
C GLY A 198 19.07 -9.81 12.69
N THR A 199 18.14 -10.68 13.12
CA THR A 199 18.45 -11.74 14.12
C THR A 199 18.98 -13.02 13.52
#